data_7426cf87feabe998f666b4a7fc50b19f
#
_entry.id   7426cf87feabe998f666b4a7fc50b19f
#
_cell.length_a   1.000
_cell.length_b   1.000
_cell.length_c   1.000
_cell.angle_alpha   90.00
_cell.angle_beta   90.00
_cell.angle_gamma   90.00
#
_symmetry.space_group_name_H-M   'P 1'
#
loop_
_entity.id
_entity.type
_entity.pdbx_description
1 polymer ?
#
loop_
_entity_poly.entity_id
_entity_poly.type
_entity_poly.pdbx_seq_one_letter_code
_entity_poly.pdbx_strand_id
1 'polypeptide(L)'
;MDKTIKEWLLEHEEEFVQDLFTLVRINSVRGETKEDFPFGEGPKEALDAGLKICDRYGFSTKNWDNYVGTADFSPELPHSLDILGHLDVVPAGEGWEVTGPFEPLVKDGILYGRGVSDDKGPVLAALYAMRAVKELGYSLKKGVRLILGTNEESGSADLEYYYKREKAGEMSFTPDAEFPIINIEKGAMHGTIRKKR
;
A
#
# COMPACT_ATOMS: atom_id res chain seq x y z
N MET A 1 30.11 12.04 -9.81
CA MET A 1 29.65 10.62 -9.98
C MET A 1 28.16 10.67 -9.65
N ASP A 2 27.31 10.24 -10.56
CA ASP A 2 25.88 10.27 -10.30
C ASP A 2 25.53 9.28 -9.21
N LYS A 3 24.68 9.69 -8.28
CA LYS A 3 24.22 8.89 -7.14
C LYS A 3 23.38 7.71 -7.63
N THR A 4 23.64 6.53 -7.13
CA THR A 4 22.85 5.35 -7.46
C THR A 4 21.54 5.31 -6.67
N ILE A 5 20.53 4.58 -7.15
CA ILE A 5 19.27 4.34 -6.43
C ILE A 5 19.54 3.75 -5.04
N LYS A 6 20.50 2.81 -4.95
CA LYS A 6 20.88 2.20 -3.66
C LYS A 6 21.41 3.22 -2.65
N GLU A 7 22.31 4.09 -3.08
CA GLU A 7 22.86 5.14 -2.21
C GLU A 7 21.75 6.12 -1.79
N TRP A 8 20.86 6.47 -2.72
CA TRP A 8 19.72 7.31 -2.40
C TRP A 8 18.81 6.67 -1.36
N LEU A 9 18.46 5.39 -1.49
CA LEU A 9 17.62 4.67 -0.53
C LEU A 9 18.25 4.61 0.87
N LEU A 10 19.55 4.33 0.97
CA LEU A 10 20.26 4.30 2.25
C LEU A 10 20.26 5.65 2.97
N GLU A 11 20.35 6.75 2.23
CA GLU A 11 20.29 8.10 2.82
C GLU A 11 18.87 8.48 3.30
N HIS A 12 17.83 7.83 2.80
CA HIS A 12 16.42 8.09 3.17
C HIS A 12 15.81 7.01 4.06
N GLU A 13 16.63 6.10 4.60
CA GLU A 13 16.17 5.00 5.45
C GLU A 13 15.41 5.49 6.70
N GLU A 14 15.95 6.50 7.39
CA GLU A 14 15.31 7.07 8.57
C GLU A 14 13.94 7.69 8.24
N GLU A 15 13.85 8.42 7.13
CA GLU A 15 12.60 9.02 6.67
C GLU A 15 11.57 7.96 6.29
N PHE A 16 12.01 6.88 5.61
CA PHE A 16 11.18 5.71 5.32
C PHE A 16 10.57 5.10 6.59
N VAL A 17 11.40 4.90 7.63
CA VAL A 17 10.94 4.35 8.91
C VAL A 17 9.90 5.26 9.57
N GLN A 18 10.09 6.59 9.54
CA GLN A 18 9.13 7.52 10.12
C GLN A 18 7.80 7.54 9.37
N ASP A 19 7.83 7.43 8.05
CA ASP A 19 6.62 7.32 7.23
C ASP A 19 5.89 6.01 7.49
N LEU A 20 6.63 4.90 7.57
CA LEU A 20 6.06 3.61 7.94
C LEU A 20 5.41 3.65 9.32
N PHE A 21 6.08 4.26 10.29
CA PHE A 21 5.53 4.42 11.63
C PHE A 21 4.24 5.24 11.64
N THR A 22 4.15 6.26 10.78
CA THR A 22 2.92 7.05 10.61
C THR A 22 1.76 6.16 10.18
N LEU A 23 1.97 5.28 9.21
CA LEU A 23 0.93 4.36 8.73
C LEU A 23 0.63 3.25 9.74
N VAL A 24 1.66 2.66 10.37
CA VAL A 24 1.48 1.52 11.30
C VAL A 24 0.73 1.92 12.58
N ARG A 25 0.87 3.16 13.04
CA ARG A 25 0.12 3.68 14.20
C ARG A 25 -1.39 3.73 13.98
N ILE A 26 -1.84 3.71 12.74
CA ILE A 26 -3.26 3.72 12.39
C ILE A 26 -3.79 2.28 12.43
N ASN A 27 -4.77 2.03 13.29
CA ASN A 27 -5.50 0.78 13.31
C ASN A 27 -6.47 0.71 12.12
N SER A 28 -5.97 0.25 11.00
CA SER A 28 -6.71 0.14 9.74
C SER A 28 -7.40 -1.23 9.54
N VAL A 29 -7.73 -1.91 10.62
CA VAL A 29 -8.61 -3.08 10.57
C VAL A 29 -9.98 -2.66 10.07
N ARG A 30 -10.58 -3.47 9.18
CA ARG A 30 -11.93 -3.23 8.67
C ARG A 30 -12.92 -3.01 9.82
N GLY A 31 -13.66 -1.93 9.74
CA GLY A 31 -14.70 -1.54 10.68
C GLY A 31 -16.09 -1.54 10.08
N GLU A 32 -17.02 -0.88 10.79
CA GLU A 32 -18.39 -0.71 10.32
C GLU A 32 -18.45 0.21 9.10
N THR A 33 -19.19 -0.20 8.08
CA THR A 33 -19.46 0.60 6.89
C THR A 33 -20.39 1.75 7.21
N LYS A 34 -20.01 2.99 6.86
CA LYS A 34 -20.81 4.21 6.92
C LYS A 34 -20.73 4.92 5.57
N GLU A 35 -21.53 5.98 5.37
CA GLU A 35 -21.60 6.71 4.08
C GLU A 35 -20.23 7.14 3.56
N ASP A 36 -19.39 7.74 4.42
CA ASP A 36 -18.04 8.20 4.07
C ASP A 36 -16.93 7.20 4.42
N PHE A 37 -17.26 6.05 4.95
CA PHE A 37 -16.32 5.03 5.42
C PHE A 37 -16.71 3.65 4.90
N PRO A 38 -16.46 3.35 3.62
CA PRO A 38 -16.92 2.09 3.00
C PRO A 38 -16.42 0.84 3.73
N PHE A 39 -15.25 0.91 4.36
CA PHE A 39 -14.63 -0.19 5.10
C PHE A 39 -14.32 0.17 6.57
N GLY A 40 -14.84 1.29 7.06
CA GLY A 40 -14.63 1.79 8.42
C GLY A 40 -13.66 2.97 8.50
N GLU A 41 -13.60 3.59 9.67
CA GLU A 41 -12.80 4.80 9.89
C GLU A 41 -11.30 4.55 9.77
N GLY A 42 -10.81 3.41 10.29
CA GLY A 42 -9.38 3.08 10.28
C GLY A 42 -8.77 2.95 8.88
N PRO A 43 -9.36 2.15 7.95
CA PRO A 43 -8.90 2.09 6.57
C PRO A 43 -8.91 3.46 5.86
N LYS A 44 -9.94 4.28 6.10
CA LYS A 44 -10.01 5.65 5.55
C LYS A 44 -8.91 6.55 6.13
N GLU A 45 -8.64 6.48 7.43
CA GLU A 45 -7.56 7.25 8.07
C GLU A 45 -6.19 6.86 7.49
N ALA A 46 -5.97 5.55 7.28
CA ALA A 46 -4.75 5.05 6.65
C ALA A 46 -4.61 5.53 5.19
N LEU A 47 -5.72 5.57 4.45
CA LEU A 47 -5.77 6.11 3.09
C LEU A 47 -5.38 7.59 3.05
N ASP A 48 -5.97 8.40 3.93
CA ASP A 48 -5.66 9.83 4.03
C ASP A 48 -4.18 10.07 4.38
N ALA A 49 -3.63 9.26 5.29
CA ALA A 49 -2.22 9.35 5.66
C ALA A 49 -1.31 8.94 4.49
N GLY A 50 -1.63 7.84 3.80
CA GLY A 50 -0.89 7.38 2.62
C GLY A 50 -0.88 8.42 1.50
N LEU A 51 -2.04 8.99 1.18
CA LEU A 51 -2.15 10.06 0.17
C LEU A 51 -1.36 11.31 0.56
N LYS A 52 -1.37 11.72 1.84
CA LYS A 52 -0.56 12.84 2.32
C LYS A 52 0.94 12.59 2.18
N ILE A 53 1.40 11.36 2.41
CA ILE A 53 2.80 10.99 2.20
C ILE A 53 3.15 11.09 0.72
N CYS A 54 2.32 10.55 -0.18
CA CYS A 54 2.52 10.66 -1.62
C CYS A 54 2.55 12.11 -2.10
N ASP A 55 1.61 12.94 -1.62
CA ASP A 55 1.48 14.35 -1.97
C ASP A 55 2.69 15.17 -1.51
N ARG A 56 3.21 14.90 -0.30
CA ARG A 56 4.45 15.51 0.23
C ARG A 56 5.65 15.27 -0.68
N TYR A 57 5.73 14.12 -1.35
CA TYR A 57 6.78 13.80 -2.32
C TYR A 57 6.45 14.25 -3.75
N GLY A 58 5.36 15.02 -3.91
CA GLY A 58 4.99 15.66 -5.16
C GLY A 58 4.49 14.68 -6.23
N PHE A 59 3.84 13.59 -5.83
CA PHE A 59 3.04 12.77 -6.73
C PHE A 59 1.65 13.37 -6.91
N SER A 60 1.03 13.16 -8.05
CA SER A 60 -0.34 13.60 -8.29
C SER A 60 -1.32 12.63 -7.64
N THR A 61 -1.95 13.05 -6.55
CA THR A 61 -2.81 12.17 -5.76
C THR A 61 -4.29 12.36 -6.07
N LYS A 62 -5.07 11.28 -5.92
CA LYS A 62 -6.53 11.30 -6.00
C LYS A 62 -7.14 10.29 -5.03
N ASN A 63 -8.16 10.73 -4.29
CA ASN A 63 -9.01 9.87 -3.48
C ASN A 63 -10.27 9.48 -4.28
N TRP A 64 -10.54 8.19 -4.39
CA TRP A 64 -11.69 7.61 -5.07
C TRP A 64 -12.74 7.19 -4.05
N ASP A 65 -13.46 8.19 -3.51
CA ASP A 65 -14.58 8.02 -2.59
C ASP A 65 -14.25 7.15 -1.36
N ASN A 66 -13.01 7.26 -0.85
CA ASN A 66 -12.47 6.49 0.27
C ASN A 66 -12.41 4.95 0.06
N TYR A 67 -12.60 4.47 -1.19
CA TYR A 67 -12.33 3.09 -1.56
C TYR A 67 -10.86 2.89 -1.90
N VAL A 68 -10.29 3.76 -2.71
CA VAL A 68 -8.92 3.67 -3.22
C VAL A 68 -8.28 5.04 -3.28
N GLY A 69 -6.99 5.11 -3.00
CA GLY A 69 -6.15 6.24 -3.34
C GLY A 69 -5.25 5.93 -4.52
N THR A 70 -4.93 6.93 -5.32
CA THR A 70 -3.92 6.80 -6.37
C THR A 70 -2.88 7.89 -6.24
N ALA A 71 -1.63 7.54 -6.57
CA ALA A 71 -0.52 8.48 -6.67
C ALA A 71 0.20 8.26 -8.02
N ASP A 72 0.08 9.23 -8.91
CA ASP A 72 0.62 9.15 -10.25
C ASP A 72 2.01 9.79 -10.32
N PHE A 73 2.94 9.06 -10.93
CA PHE A 73 4.21 9.59 -11.40
C PHE A 73 4.10 9.85 -12.90
N SER A 74 4.27 11.11 -13.29
CA SER A 74 4.11 11.60 -14.68
C SER A 74 2.70 11.36 -15.23
N PRO A 75 1.66 12.00 -14.65
CA PRO A 75 0.27 11.84 -15.08
C PRO A 75 0.01 12.35 -16.50
N GLU A 76 0.91 13.14 -17.07
CA GLU A 76 0.89 13.64 -18.45
C GLU A 76 1.29 12.59 -19.48
N LEU A 77 1.94 11.49 -19.06
CA LEU A 77 2.33 10.41 -19.93
C LEU A 77 1.23 9.34 -20.06
N PRO A 78 1.22 8.57 -21.17
CA PRO A 78 0.32 7.43 -21.29
C PRO A 78 0.51 6.45 -20.12
N HIS A 79 -0.55 6.17 -19.39
CA HIS A 79 -0.57 5.25 -18.26
C HIS A 79 -0.21 3.81 -18.70
N SER A 80 0.66 3.16 -17.97
CA SER A 80 1.14 1.84 -18.35
C SER A 80 1.34 0.86 -17.20
N LEU A 81 1.79 1.32 -16.02
CA LEU A 81 2.12 0.45 -14.91
C LEU A 81 1.28 0.81 -13.69
N ASP A 82 0.56 -0.18 -13.16
CA ASP A 82 -0.05 -0.14 -11.83
C ASP A 82 0.82 -0.88 -10.81
N ILE A 83 1.09 -0.25 -9.67
CA ILE A 83 1.65 -0.88 -8.49
C ILE A 83 0.51 -0.98 -7.48
N LEU A 84 0.08 -2.19 -7.17
CA LEU A 84 -1.08 -2.47 -6.34
C LEU A 84 -0.63 -2.79 -4.92
N GLY A 85 -1.04 -2.01 -3.96
CA GLY A 85 -0.83 -2.30 -2.55
C GLY A 85 -2.03 -1.90 -1.71
N HIS A 86 -2.05 -2.27 -0.44
CA HIS A 86 -3.16 -1.97 0.46
C HIS A 86 -2.69 -1.42 1.81
N LEU A 87 -3.58 -0.68 2.46
CA LEU A 87 -3.34 -0.02 3.73
C LEU A 87 -4.20 -0.58 4.86
N ASP A 88 -5.23 -1.37 4.56
CA ASP A 88 -5.96 -2.12 5.55
C ASP A 88 -5.12 -3.29 6.09
N VAL A 89 -5.49 -3.79 7.24
CA VAL A 89 -4.79 -4.89 7.91
C VAL A 89 -5.78 -5.84 8.58
N VAL A 90 -5.37 -7.10 8.73
CA VAL A 90 -6.13 -8.07 9.54
C VAL A 90 -6.18 -7.67 11.01
N PRO A 91 -7.16 -8.15 11.80
CA PRO A 91 -7.17 -7.96 13.25
C PRO A 91 -5.83 -8.33 13.88
N ALA A 92 -5.41 -7.51 14.84
CA ALA A 92 -4.09 -7.65 15.47
C ALA A 92 -3.86 -9.03 16.12
N GLY A 93 -4.91 -9.67 16.65
CA GLY A 93 -4.78 -10.90 17.41
C GLY A 93 -4.11 -10.67 18.77
N GLU A 94 -3.66 -11.78 19.35
CA GLU A 94 -2.95 -11.82 20.65
C GLU A 94 -1.49 -12.21 20.47
N GLY A 95 -0.69 -12.14 21.55
CA GLY A 95 0.70 -12.62 21.54
C GLY A 95 1.74 -11.57 21.15
N TRP A 96 1.43 -10.29 21.23
CA TRP A 96 2.37 -9.20 21.02
C TRP A 96 3.29 -9.04 22.24
N GLU A 97 4.53 -9.53 22.13
CA GLU A 97 5.48 -9.55 23.26
C GLU A 97 6.53 -8.43 23.17
N VAL A 98 6.89 -7.97 21.97
CA VAL A 98 7.95 -6.98 21.77
C VAL A 98 7.42 -5.56 21.84
N THR A 99 6.26 -5.33 21.24
CA THR A 99 5.53 -4.04 21.24
C THR A 99 4.06 -4.30 21.00
N GLY A 100 3.21 -3.28 21.17
CA GLY A 100 1.81 -3.35 20.75
C GLY A 100 1.65 -3.34 19.22
N PRO A 101 0.53 -3.86 18.68
CA PRO A 101 0.34 -4.01 17.23
C PRO A 101 0.42 -2.69 16.46
N PHE A 102 -0.03 -1.59 17.05
CA PHE A 102 -0.04 -0.25 16.46
C PHE A 102 0.94 0.71 17.15
N GLU A 103 1.93 0.15 17.84
CA GLU A 103 3.04 0.84 18.49
C GLU A 103 4.35 0.45 17.78
N PRO A 104 4.62 0.96 16.56
CA PRO A 104 5.75 0.51 15.76
C PRO A 104 7.08 0.78 16.46
N LEU A 105 8.00 -0.18 16.37
CA LEU A 105 9.29 -0.16 17.01
C LEU A 105 10.38 -0.73 16.09
N VAL A 106 11.55 -0.11 16.08
CA VAL A 106 12.80 -0.74 15.62
C VAL A 106 13.57 -1.28 16.81
N LYS A 107 13.84 -2.57 16.80
CA LYS A 107 14.67 -3.22 17.81
C LYS A 107 15.61 -4.22 17.15
N ASP A 108 16.89 -4.11 17.43
CA ASP A 108 17.93 -4.99 16.89
C ASP A 108 17.93 -5.09 15.34
N GLY A 109 17.61 -3.97 14.66
CA GLY A 109 17.52 -3.89 13.19
C GLY A 109 16.25 -4.50 12.60
N ILE A 110 15.27 -4.88 13.42
CA ILE A 110 13.99 -5.45 12.99
C ILE A 110 12.88 -4.44 13.28
N LEU A 111 11.99 -4.23 12.30
CA LEU A 111 10.78 -3.44 12.41
C LEU A 111 9.63 -4.31 12.93
N TYR A 112 8.97 -3.85 13.99
CA TYR A 112 7.82 -4.51 14.61
C TYR A 112 6.58 -3.64 14.49
N GLY A 113 5.43 -4.24 14.16
CA GLY A 113 4.12 -3.60 14.09
C GLY A 113 3.20 -4.29 13.10
N ARG A 114 1.89 -4.17 13.28
CA ARG A 114 0.89 -4.70 12.34
C ARG A 114 0.92 -3.89 11.03
N GLY A 115 1.09 -4.59 9.90
CA GLY A 115 1.20 -3.96 8.58
C GLY A 115 2.63 -3.60 8.16
N VAL A 116 3.66 -3.84 8.99
CA VAL A 116 5.07 -3.62 8.61
C VAL A 116 5.46 -4.48 7.40
N SER A 117 5.01 -5.74 7.37
CA SER A 117 5.29 -6.67 6.29
C SER A 117 4.15 -6.79 5.28
N ASP A 118 2.91 -6.64 5.72
CA ASP A 118 1.69 -6.85 4.99
C ASP A 118 0.69 -5.73 5.30
N ASP A 119 0.47 -4.70 4.43
CA ASP A 119 1.27 -4.41 3.22
C ASP A 119 1.82 -2.97 3.27
N LYS A 120 1.67 -2.23 4.42
CA LYS A 120 2.10 -0.82 4.57
C LYS A 120 3.59 -0.61 4.27
N GLY A 121 4.44 -1.57 4.67
CA GLY A 121 5.88 -1.52 4.39
C GLY A 121 6.19 -1.66 2.90
N PRO A 122 5.75 -2.72 2.23
CA PRO A 122 5.93 -2.89 0.79
C PRO A 122 5.32 -1.77 -0.05
N VAL A 123 4.14 -1.25 0.32
CA VAL A 123 3.55 -0.03 -0.29
C VAL A 123 4.51 1.15 -0.23
N LEU A 124 5.07 1.43 0.96
CA LEU A 124 6.05 2.50 1.10
C LEU A 124 7.36 2.21 0.37
N ALA A 125 7.80 0.96 0.31
CA ALA A 125 8.97 0.59 -0.47
C ALA A 125 8.76 0.90 -1.97
N ALA A 126 7.58 0.62 -2.50
CA ALA A 126 7.21 0.99 -3.86
C ALA A 126 7.18 2.52 -4.07
N LEU A 127 6.59 3.27 -3.12
CA LEU A 127 6.58 4.73 -3.15
C LEU A 127 8.00 5.30 -3.14
N TYR A 128 8.89 4.79 -2.28
CA TYR A 128 10.28 5.24 -2.19
C TYR A 128 11.09 4.87 -3.43
N ALA A 129 10.79 3.73 -4.08
CA ALA A 129 11.37 3.41 -5.38
C ALA A 129 10.94 4.42 -6.46
N MET A 130 9.66 4.78 -6.52
CA MET A 130 9.16 5.83 -7.42
C MET A 130 9.80 7.19 -7.10
N ARG A 131 9.94 7.54 -5.81
CA ARG A 131 10.58 8.76 -5.35
C ARG A 131 12.06 8.82 -5.73
N ALA A 132 12.81 7.74 -5.55
CA ALA A 132 14.21 7.65 -5.95
C ALA A 132 14.38 7.91 -7.47
N VAL A 133 13.55 7.28 -8.29
CA VAL A 133 13.53 7.50 -9.75
C VAL A 133 13.27 8.97 -10.07
N LYS A 134 12.31 9.61 -9.39
CA LYS A 134 11.95 11.01 -9.56
C LYS A 134 13.08 11.96 -9.16
N GLU A 135 13.60 11.83 -7.93
CA GLU A 135 14.60 12.75 -7.36
C GLU A 135 15.98 12.59 -8.00
N LEU A 136 16.31 11.41 -8.52
CA LEU A 136 17.53 11.20 -9.31
C LEU A 136 17.40 11.68 -10.76
N GLY A 137 16.24 12.22 -11.16
CA GLY A 137 16.03 12.83 -12.47
C GLY A 137 15.89 11.84 -13.62
N TYR A 138 15.53 10.59 -13.34
CA TYR A 138 15.24 9.62 -14.42
C TYR A 138 13.97 10.00 -15.16
N SER A 139 14.04 10.05 -16.48
CA SER A 139 12.88 10.31 -17.33
C SER A 139 12.09 9.04 -17.60
N LEU A 140 10.81 9.07 -17.38
CA LEU A 140 9.89 8.00 -17.75
C LEU A 140 9.40 8.20 -19.21
N LYS A 141 9.10 7.10 -19.89
CA LYS A 141 8.42 7.11 -21.20
C LYS A 141 6.92 6.88 -21.08
N LYS A 142 6.48 6.33 -19.97
CA LYS A 142 5.08 5.99 -19.65
C LYS A 142 4.80 6.29 -18.19
N GLY A 143 3.54 6.57 -17.88
CA GLY A 143 3.07 6.86 -16.53
C GLY A 143 3.06 5.62 -15.64
N VAL A 144 3.38 5.81 -14.36
CA VAL A 144 3.33 4.81 -13.29
C VAL A 144 2.36 5.29 -12.24
N ARG A 145 1.52 4.41 -11.74
CA ARG A 145 0.54 4.68 -10.69
C ARG A 145 0.72 3.72 -9.53
N LEU A 146 0.87 4.27 -8.34
CA LEU A 146 0.72 3.54 -7.09
C LEU A 146 -0.76 3.58 -6.69
N ILE A 147 -1.35 2.42 -6.43
CA ILE A 147 -2.73 2.23 -6.01
C ILE A 147 -2.72 1.81 -4.55
N LEU A 148 -3.41 2.57 -3.70
CA LEU A 148 -3.54 2.36 -2.27
C LEU A 148 -4.93 1.81 -1.98
N GLY A 149 -5.04 0.49 -1.85
CA GLY A 149 -6.26 -0.21 -1.48
C GLY A 149 -6.61 -0.05 -0.01
N THR A 150 -7.88 -0.30 0.34
CA THR A 150 -8.40 -0.20 1.71
C THR A 150 -9.26 -1.40 2.11
N ASN A 151 -9.29 -2.47 1.30
CA ASN A 151 -10.12 -3.65 1.58
C ASN A 151 -9.53 -4.96 1.01
N GLU A 152 -8.24 -5.09 0.86
CA GLU A 152 -7.60 -6.30 0.33
C GLU A 152 -7.91 -7.48 1.23
N GLU A 153 -7.67 -7.37 2.53
CA GLU A 153 -7.84 -8.40 3.58
C GLU A 153 -9.29 -8.92 3.75
N SER A 154 -10.23 -8.27 3.07
CA SER A 154 -11.66 -8.59 3.19
C SER A 154 -12.35 -8.72 1.83
N GLY A 155 -11.61 -9.00 0.76
CA GLY A 155 -12.12 -9.42 -0.55
C GLY A 155 -12.11 -8.36 -1.64
N SER A 156 -11.25 -7.34 -1.53
CA SER A 156 -10.88 -6.39 -2.60
C SER A 156 -12.06 -5.67 -3.30
N ALA A 157 -13.12 -5.36 -2.55
CA ALA A 157 -14.25 -4.60 -3.09
C ALA A 157 -13.87 -3.15 -3.45
N ASP A 158 -12.79 -2.63 -2.90
CA ASP A 158 -12.15 -1.37 -3.22
C ASP A 158 -11.61 -1.36 -4.67
N LEU A 159 -10.83 -2.37 -5.05
CA LEU A 159 -10.32 -2.52 -6.41
C LEU A 159 -11.45 -2.77 -7.42
N GLU A 160 -12.48 -3.55 -7.03
CA GLU A 160 -13.68 -3.72 -7.86
C GLU A 160 -14.39 -2.38 -8.11
N TYR A 161 -14.48 -1.51 -7.08
CA TYR A 161 -15.02 -0.16 -7.22
C TYR A 161 -14.17 0.69 -8.15
N TYR A 162 -12.85 0.66 -7.99
CA TYR A 162 -11.90 1.46 -8.74
C TYR A 162 -11.87 1.09 -10.23
N TYR A 163 -11.70 -0.19 -10.56
CA TYR A 163 -11.58 -0.64 -11.96
C TYR A 163 -12.89 -0.64 -12.77
N LYS A 164 -14.01 -0.35 -12.13
CA LYS A 164 -15.25 0.01 -12.84
C LYS A 164 -15.22 1.45 -13.38
N ARG A 165 -14.28 2.29 -12.91
CA ARG A 165 -14.17 3.72 -13.23
C ARG A 165 -12.90 4.08 -13.97
N GLU A 166 -11.85 3.32 -13.74
CA GLU A 166 -10.53 3.53 -14.34
C GLU A 166 -10.05 2.28 -15.07
N LYS A 167 -9.24 2.52 -16.10
CA LYS A 167 -8.59 1.43 -16.82
C LYS A 167 -7.33 1.00 -16.09
N ALA A 168 -7.11 -0.32 -16.04
CA ALA A 168 -5.83 -0.87 -15.59
C ALA A 168 -4.69 -0.45 -16.52
N GLY A 169 -3.50 -0.35 -15.97
CA GLY A 169 -2.27 -0.23 -16.74
C GLY A 169 -2.05 -1.42 -17.67
N GLU A 170 -1.16 -1.28 -18.64
CA GLU A 170 -0.74 -2.39 -19.53
C GLU A 170 -0.09 -3.54 -18.74
N MET A 171 0.51 -3.19 -17.61
CA MET A 171 1.16 -4.10 -16.67
C MET A 171 0.78 -3.72 -15.25
N SER A 172 0.77 -4.71 -14.37
CA SER A 172 0.62 -4.48 -12.93
C SER A 172 1.45 -5.47 -12.12
N PHE A 173 1.84 -5.07 -10.94
CA PHE A 173 2.37 -5.98 -9.93
C PHE A 173 1.92 -5.53 -8.54
N THR A 174 1.90 -6.48 -7.60
CA THR A 174 1.76 -6.20 -6.17
C THR A 174 3.07 -6.49 -5.45
N PRO A 175 3.54 -5.60 -4.56
CA PRO A 175 4.69 -5.88 -3.71
C PRO A 175 4.35 -6.80 -2.53
N ASP A 176 3.09 -7.15 -2.36
CA ASP A 176 2.54 -7.97 -1.29
C ASP A 176 2.78 -9.47 -1.55
N ALA A 177 4.03 -9.87 -1.64
CA ALA A 177 4.44 -11.25 -1.84
C ALA A 177 5.89 -11.50 -1.44
N GLU A 178 6.22 -12.78 -1.28
CA GLU A 178 7.61 -13.22 -1.08
C GLU A 178 8.39 -13.24 -2.39
N PHE A 179 9.73 -13.17 -2.31
CA PHE A 179 10.61 -13.40 -3.44
C PHE A 179 10.92 -14.89 -3.64
N PRO A 180 11.13 -15.36 -4.89
CA PRO A 180 11.22 -14.63 -6.16
C PRO A 180 9.86 -14.16 -6.68
N ILE A 181 9.90 -13.31 -7.72
CA ILE A 181 8.67 -12.80 -8.37
C ILE A 181 7.76 -13.96 -8.78
N ILE A 182 6.52 -13.94 -8.29
CA ILE A 182 5.47 -14.89 -8.62
C ILE A 182 4.71 -14.35 -9.83
N ASN A 183 4.65 -15.13 -10.91
CA ASN A 183 3.96 -14.75 -12.15
C ASN A 183 2.86 -15.73 -12.56
N ILE A 184 2.64 -16.78 -11.76
CA ILE A 184 1.57 -17.76 -11.95
C ILE A 184 1.01 -18.15 -10.59
N GLU A 185 -0.29 -18.03 -10.41
CA GLU A 185 -1.00 -18.43 -9.21
C GLU A 185 -2.11 -19.45 -9.49
N LYS A 186 -2.40 -20.27 -8.47
CA LYS A 186 -3.55 -21.18 -8.51
C LYS A 186 -4.79 -20.45 -8.03
N GLY A 187 -5.92 -20.67 -8.69
CA GLY A 187 -7.22 -20.24 -8.17
C GLY A 187 -7.55 -20.98 -6.86
N ALA A 188 -8.20 -20.29 -5.93
CA ALA A 188 -8.73 -20.84 -4.70
C ALA A 188 -10.27 -20.83 -4.71
N MET A 189 -10.89 -21.85 -4.11
CA MET A 189 -12.33 -21.90 -3.92
C MET A 189 -12.64 -22.35 -2.51
N HIS A 190 -13.43 -21.58 -1.79
CA HIS A 190 -13.93 -21.93 -0.47
C HIS A 190 -15.42 -22.28 -0.55
N GLY A 191 -15.80 -23.45 0.01
CA GLY A 191 -17.18 -23.91 0.03
C GLY A 191 -17.62 -24.26 1.45
N THR A 192 -18.89 -23.95 1.79
CA THR A 192 -19.51 -24.35 3.06
C THR A 192 -20.65 -25.33 2.81
N ILE A 193 -20.57 -26.52 3.40
CA ILE A 193 -21.64 -27.52 3.36
C ILE A 193 -22.43 -27.43 4.66
N ARG A 194 -23.74 -27.17 4.57
CA ARG A 194 -24.65 -27.14 5.72
C ARG A 194 -25.67 -28.26 5.61
N LYS A 195 -25.74 -29.10 6.64
CA LYS A 195 -26.80 -30.10 6.80
C LYS A 195 -27.78 -29.62 7.88
N LYS A 196 -29.07 -29.44 7.53
CA LYS A 196 -30.12 -29.27 8.55
C LYS A 196 -30.35 -30.65 9.21
N ARG A 197 -30.36 -30.65 10.54
CA ARG A 197 -30.83 -31.81 11.34
C ARG A 197 -32.34 -31.80 11.39
#